data_11d9a898d8f23a72c5a0e28052bbd718
#
_entry.id   11d9a898d8f23a72c5a0e28052bbd718
#
_cell.length_a   1.000
_cell.length_b   1.000
_cell.length_c   1.000
_cell.angle_alpha   90.00
_cell.angle_beta   90.00
_cell.angle_gamma   90.00
#
_symmetry.space_group_name_H-M   'P 1'
#
loop_
_entity.id
_entity.type
_entity.pdbx_description
1 polymer ?
#
loop_
_entity_poly.entity_id
_entity_poly.type
_entity_poly.pdbx_seq_one_letter_code
_entity_poly.pdbx_strand_id
1 'polypeptide(L)'
;MGAGERTGVRVRVGQKEGDIVGRDHRALQAAVDYVAGLGGGVVEVGPGVYQMGDSLHLRGRVAVVGEGGTVLRKGDGFESRLAMDGDYGEEQVTVDDPSRFRVGMGIAVKDDRSGGFHTTVATILWAEGNTFGISKPLNADCMVHNNAVAQSVFPVISGYYAEGVRVEGVTIRGNRQNNPALNGCRGAGLFLYRGHGAQIRACVVEDYPGDGISFQQSNDVIVEGCVVSGCSALGLHPGSGSQRPIIRSCRSFENGQIGLFLCWRVRRGVFEGNELRGNGKTGISIGHKDSDNVFLRNVVVGNGVQGVLFRKETEPMGGHRNRFEDNRIQDNGGEVEGYGVRIDGETHDLTFVRNVIGDTRPEGAKRQRVGVSIGPSAERVALEGNDLSGNAEAEVKDERKCKVQSAK
;
A
#
# COMPACT_ATOMS: atom_id res chain seq x y z
N MET A 1 -36.98 -18.15 3.98
CA MET A 1 -37.55 -16.80 3.77
C MET A 1 -36.38 -15.94 3.26
N GLY A 2 -36.42 -15.58 1.96
CA GLY A 2 -35.34 -14.85 1.31
C GLY A 2 -35.19 -13.47 1.91
N ALA A 3 -33.96 -13.13 2.35
CA ALA A 3 -33.60 -11.76 2.65
C ALA A 3 -33.65 -10.97 1.34
N GLY A 4 -34.72 -10.22 1.14
CA GLY A 4 -34.82 -9.28 0.02
C GLY A 4 -33.60 -8.34 0.09
N GLU A 5 -32.91 -8.20 -1.03
CA GLU A 5 -31.92 -7.14 -1.22
C GLU A 5 -32.59 -5.81 -0.88
N ARG A 6 -32.28 -5.26 0.28
CA ARG A 6 -32.58 -3.87 0.55
C ARG A 6 -31.77 -3.07 -0.49
N THR A 7 -32.44 -2.52 -1.49
CA THR A 7 -31.86 -1.53 -2.38
C THR A 7 -31.41 -0.38 -1.50
N GLY A 8 -30.12 -0.33 -1.18
CA GLY A 8 -29.54 0.69 -0.31
C GLY A 8 -29.75 2.08 -0.90
N VAL A 9 -29.74 3.08 -0.04
CA VAL A 9 -29.82 4.48 -0.45
C VAL A 9 -28.74 4.79 -1.49
N ARG A 10 -29.10 5.52 -2.54
CA ARG A 10 -28.18 6.07 -3.53
C ARG A 10 -28.16 7.58 -3.43
N VAL A 11 -26.96 8.15 -3.42
CA VAL A 11 -26.74 9.61 -3.48
C VAL A 11 -25.72 9.88 -4.57
N ARG A 12 -26.06 10.75 -5.51
CA ARG A 12 -25.14 11.17 -6.57
C ARG A 12 -24.48 12.50 -6.22
N VAL A 13 -23.13 12.51 -6.24
CA VAL A 13 -22.34 13.74 -6.14
C VAL A 13 -21.85 14.12 -7.53
N GLY A 14 -22.08 15.36 -7.92
CA GLY A 14 -21.59 15.85 -9.22
C GLY A 14 -21.09 17.27 -9.15
N GLN A 15 -20.35 17.71 -10.17
CA GLN A 15 -19.78 19.07 -10.20
C GLN A 15 -20.76 20.15 -10.68
N LYS A 16 -21.81 19.76 -11.37
CA LYS A 16 -22.82 20.66 -11.91
C LYS A 16 -24.25 20.22 -11.56
N GLU A 17 -24.46 18.93 -11.46
CA GLU A 17 -25.74 18.27 -11.19
C GLU A 17 -25.56 17.05 -10.32
N GLY A 18 -26.56 16.66 -9.55
CA GLY A 18 -26.59 15.55 -8.62
C GLY A 18 -27.40 15.90 -7.38
N ASP A 19 -27.56 14.97 -6.48
CA ASP A 19 -28.22 15.20 -5.18
C ASP A 19 -27.39 16.16 -4.32
N ILE A 20 -26.07 16.08 -4.45
CA ILE A 20 -25.11 17.01 -3.84
C ILE A 20 -24.21 17.56 -4.95
N VAL A 21 -24.11 18.89 -5.04
CA VAL A 21 -23.26 19.55 -6.01
C VAL A 21 -22.03 20.16 -5.32
N GLY A 22 -20.84 19.79 -5.81
CA GLY A 22 -19.57 20.30 -5.31
C GLY A 22 -18.36 19.77 -6.04
N ARG A 23 -17.19 20.35 -5.78
CA ARG A 23 -15.94 20.06 -6.50
C ARG A 23 -14.78 19.70 -5.58
N ASP A 24 -15.07 19.39 -4.34
CA ASP A 24 -14.04 19.08 -3.33
C ASP A 24 -14.47 17.95 -2.40
N HIS A 25 -13.58 17.59 -1.48
CA HIS A 25 -13.79 16.52 -0.49
C HIS A 25 -15.02 16.73 0.39
N ARG A 26 -15.44 17.99 0.64
CA ARG A 26 -16.58 18.28 1.53
C ARG A 26 -17.90 17.79 0.94
N ALA A 27 -18.10 17.98 -0.35
CA ALA A 27 -19.29 17.46 -1.03
C ALA A 27 -19.31 15.91 -1.02
N LEU A 28 -18.17 15.30 -1.26
CA LEU A 28 -18.01 13.84 -1.21
C LEU A 28 -18.26 13.30 0.20
N GLN A 29 -17.68 13.96 1.21
CA GLN A 29 -17.82 13.56 2.62
C GLN A 29 -19.26 13.70 3.10
N ALA A 30 -19.94 14.78 2.73
CA ALA A 30 -21.35 14.96 3.07
C ALA A 30 -22.24 13.83 2.54
N ALA A 31 -21.99 13.37 1.30
CA ALA A 31 -22.70 12.23 0.74
C ALA A 31 -22.40 10.92 1.49
N VAL A 32 -21.12 10.64 1.78
CA VAL A 32 -20.71 9.44 2.51
C VAL A 32 -21.31 9.42 3.92
N ASP A 33 -21.27 10.53 4.65
CA ASP A 33 -21.81 10.61 6.00
C ASP A 33 -23.34 10.49 6.00
N TYR A 34 -24.03 11.09 5.03
CA TYR A 34 -25.48 10.96 4.87
C TYR A 34 -25.89 9.51 4.62
N VAL A 35 -25.27 8.83 3.63
CA VAL A 35 -25.58 7.43 3.30
C VAL A 35 -25.26 6.52 4.48
N ALA A 36 -24.15 6.75 5.17
CA ALA A 36 -23.78 5.99 6.37
C ALA A 36 -24.80 6.15 7.51
N GLY A 37 -25.29 7.38 7.74
CA GLY A 37 -26.32 7.68 8.74
C GLY A 37 -27.64 6.94 8.48
N LEU A 38 -27.92 6.58 7.24
CA LEU A 38 -29.07 5.77 6.86
C LEU A 38 -28.81 4.24 6.86
N GLY A 39 -27.64 3.84 7.36
CA GLY A 39 -27.29 2.43 7.54
C GLY A 39 -26.47 1.82 6.41
N GLY A 40 -26.04 2.61 5.44
CA GLY A 40 -25.23 2.21 4.29
C GLY A 40 -25.94 2.38 2.95
N GLY A 41 -25.21 2.22 1.87
CA GLY A 41 -25.71 2.40 0.50
C GLY A 41 -24.60 2.76 -0.48
N VAL A 42 -24.94 3.52 -1.51
CA VAL A 42 -24.02 3.87 -2.59
C VAL A 42 -23.93 5.39 -2.75
N VAL A 43 -22.71 5.88 -2.80
CA VAL A 43 -22.37 7.23 -3.26
C VAL A 43 -21.81 7.12 -4.67
N GLU A 44 -22.54 7.61 -5.64
CA GLU A 44 -22.13 7.68 -7.05
C GLU A 44 -21.45 9.03 -7.28
N VAL A 45 -20.20 9.00 -7.73
CA VAL A 45 -19.40 10.19 -7.95
C VAL A 45 -19.25 10.45 -9.43
N GLY A 46 -19.87 11.52 -9.91
CA GLY A 46 -19.84 11.92 -11.31
C GLY A 46 -18.44 12.30 -11.79
N PRO A 47 -18.26 12.40 -13.14
CA PRO A 47 -16.99 12.73 -13.72
C PRO A 47 -16.51 14.14 -13.34
N GLY A 48 -15.21 14.32 -13.30
CA GLY A 48 -14.55 15.59 -13.01
C GLY A 48 -13.46 15.48 -11.96
N VAL A 49 -12.76 16.58 -11.73
CA VAL A 49 -11.64 16.65 -10.77
C VAL A 49 -12.14 17.24 -9.46
N TYR A 50 -12.15 16.45 -8.40
CA TYR A 50 -12.49 16.86 -7.04
C TYR A 50 -11.22 17.17 -6.27
N GLN A 51 -11.12 18.40 -5.75
CA GLN A 51 -9.93 18.84 -5.01
C GLN A 51 -9.99 18.34 -3.57
N MET A 52 -8.95 17.62 -3.17
CA MET A 52 -8.87 17.01 -1.85
C MET A 52 -8.04 17.89 -0.91
N GLY A 53 -8.70 18.53 0.04
CA GLY A 53 -8.06 19.26 1.14
C GLY A 53 -7.96 18.41 2.42
N ASP A 54 -8.68 17.30 2.46
CA ASP A 54 -8.61 16.22 3.45
C ASP A 54 -8.94 14.90 2.77
N SER A 55 -8.77 13.81 3.50
CA SER A 55 -9.23 12.48 3.07
C SER A 55 -10.72 12.44 2.82
N LEU A 56 -11.14 11.65 1.84
CA LEU A 56 -12.48 11.10 1.86
C LEU A 56 -12.52 9.97 2.90
N HIS A 57 -13.12 10.25 4.05
CA HIS A 57 -13.23 9.30 5.15
C HIS A 57 -14.38 8.32 4.90
N LEU A 58 -14.05 7.08 4.57
CA LEU A 58 -15.02 6.01 4.35
C LEU A 58 -15.79 5.68 5.64
N ARG A 59 -17.04 5.25 5.47
CA ARG A 59 -17.90 4.74 6.55
C ARG A 59 -18.33 3.31 6.24
N GLY A 60 -18.51 2.52 7.28
CA GLY A 60 -18.90 1.11 7.12
C GLY A 60 -20.15 0.94 6.26
N ARG A 61 -20.15 -0.08 5.42
CA ARG A 61 -21.26 -0.44 4.52
C ARG A 61 -21.64 0.63 3.47
N VAL A 62 -20.73 1.54 3.17
CA VAL A 62 -20.89 2.53 2.09
C VAL A 62 -20.01 2.13 0.91
N ALA A 63 -20.60 2.12 -0.27
CA ALA A 63 -19.89 2.02 -1.52
C ALA A 63 -19.68 3.42 -2.13
N VAL A 64 -18.45 3.73 -2.52
CA VAL A 64 -18.09 4.93 -3.30
C VAL A 64 -17.77 4.46 -4.71
N VAL A 65 -18.58 4.84 -5.68
CA VAL A 65 -18.47 4.39 -7.07
C VAL A 65 -18.27 5.60 -7.97
N GLY A 66 -17.09 5.67 -8.59
CA GLY A 66 -16.78 6.69 -9.58
C GLY A 66 -17.34 6.33 -10.94
N GLU A 67 -17.94 7.30 -11.62
CA GLU A 67 -18.22 7.22 -13.04
C GLU A 67 -16.93 7.45 -13.85
N GLY A 68 -16.85 7.00 -15.08
CA GLY A 68 -15.68 7.21 -15.92
C GLY A 68 -15.24 8.68 -15.94
N GLY A 69 -13.96 8.94 -15.58
CA GLY A 69 -13.43 10.29 -15.47
C GLY A 69 -13.54 10.93 -14.06
N THR A 70 -13.95 10.20 -13.05
CA THR A 70 -13.92 10.66 -11.63
C THR A 70 -12.48 10.69 -11.13
N VAL A 71 -11.98 11.87 -10.76
CA VAL A 71 -10.61 12.09 -10.27
C VAL A 71 -10.62 12.79 -8.92
N LEU A 72 -10.01 12.17 -7.92
CA LEU A 72 -9.71 12.78 -6.62
C LEU A 72 -8.25 13.26 -6.64
N ARG A 73 -8.04 14.57 -6.60
CA ARG A 73 -6.72 15.17 -6.75
C ARG A 73 -6.26 15.86 -5.48
N LYS A 74 -5.12 15.43 -4.95
CA LYS A 74 -4.45 16.16 -3.87
C LYS A 74 -3.82 17.45 -4.39
N GLY A 75 -4.05 18.55 -3.67
CA GLY A 75 -3.40 19.84 -3.95
C GLY A 75 -1.92 19.85 -3.57
N ASP A 76 -1.27 20.99 -3.76
CA ASP A 76 0.11 21.19 -3.33
C ASP A 76 0.22 21.20 -1.80
N GLY A 77 1.21 20.48 -1.30
CA GLY A 77 1.53 20.41 0.10
C GLY A 77 2.17 21.69 0.64
N PHE A 78 2.12 21.81 1.95
CA PHE A 78 2.86 22.80 2.71
C PHE A 78 3.15 22.26 4.10
N GLU A 79 4.05 22.90 4.81
CA GLU A 79 4.40 22.54 6.19
C GLU A 79 4.70 23.79 7.01
N SER A 80 4.61 23.63 8.31
CA SER A 80 5.12 24.58 9.31
C SER A 80 5.79 23.81 10.44
N ARG A 81 6.81 24.38 11.03
CA ARG A 81 7.35 23.88 12.30
C ARG A 81 6.32 24.02 13.40
N LEU A 82 6.41 23.17 14.41
CA LEU A 82 5.69 23.38 15.65
C LEU A 82 6.35 24.51 16.45
N ALA A 83 5.54 25.41 16.99
CA ALA A 83 5.98 26.48 17.89
C ALA A 83 6.09 26.03 19.36
N MET A 84 5.42 24.91 19.68
CA MET A 84 5.44 24.27 20.99
C MET A 84 5.59 22.76 20.80
N ASP A 85 6.20 22.08 21.78
CA ASP A 85 6.23 20.63 21.83
C ASP A 85 4.79 20.07 21.84
N GLY A 86 4.59 18.97 21.16
CA GLY A 86 3.33 18.22 21.18
C GLY A 86 3.53 16.92 21.92
N ASP A 87 2.86 16.73 23.05
CA ASP A 87 2.99 15.53 23.86
C ASP A 87 2.13 14.37 23.31
N TYR A 88 2.59 13.14 23.54
CA TYR A 88 1.80 11.94 23.26
C TYR A 88 0.40 12.06 23.89
N GLY A 89 -0.61 11.87 23.08
CA GLY A 89 -2.01 11.92 23.53
C GLY A 89 -2.68 13.30 23.42
N GLU A 90 -1.93 14.38 23.13
CA GLU A 90 -2.55 15.68 22.85
C GLU A 90 -3.40 15.66 21.57
N GLU A 91 -4.50 16.41 21.61
CA GLU A 91 -5.43 16.56 20.47
C GLU A 91 -5.34 17.98 19.88
N GLN A 92 -4.19 18.61 19.98
CA GLN A 92 -3.91 19.91 19.37
C GLN A 92 -2.42 20.04 19.00
N VAL A 93 -2.12 21.01 18.14
CA VAL A 93 -0.76 21.40 17.77
C VAL A 93 -0.71 22.91 17.58
N THR A 94 0.41 23.53 18.01
CA THR A 94 0.68 24.95 17.80
C THR A 94 1.80 25.09 16.78
N VAL A 95 1.58 25.84 15.71
CA VAL A 95 2.52 25.98 14.59
C VAL A 95 3.13 27.37 14.51
N ASP A 96 4.31 27.51 13.91
CA ASP A 96 4.97 28.81 13.71
C ASP A 96 4.23 29.66 12.66
N ASP A 97 3.87 29.06 11.52
CA ASP A 97 3.13 29.73 10.45
C ASP A 97 1.74 29.12 10.24
N PRO A 98 0.66 29.74 10.80
CA PRO A 98 -0.71 29.28 10.66
C PRO A 98 -1.36 29.67 9.32
N SER A 99 -0.71 30.48 8.49
CA SER A 99 -1.34 31.21 7.37
C SER A 99 -2.06 30.31 6.35
N ARG A 100 -1.62 29.08 6.18
CA ARG A 100 -2.16 28.11 5.21
C ARG A 100 -3.07 27.04 5.81
N PHE A 101 -3.04 26.86 7.15
CA PHE A 101 -3.88 25.86 7.81
C PHE A 101 -5.34 26.35 7.96
N ARG A 102 -6.28 25.46 7.79
CA ARG A 102 -7.73 25.74 7.89
C ARG A 102 -8.45 24.55 8.52
N VAL A 103 -9.53 24.84 9.23
CA VAL A 103 -10.46 23.81 9.72
C VAL A 103 -10.99 22.98 8.56
N GLY A 104 -11.04 21.65 8.73
CA GLY A 104 -11.43 20.67 7.73
C GLY A 104 -10.29 20.24 6.79
N MET A 105 -9.05 20.62 7.08
CA MET A 105 -7.87 20.13 6.32
C MET A 105 -7.24 18.93 7.00
N GLY A 106 -6.73 18.00 6.16
CA GLY A 106 -5.90 16.88 6.61
C GLY A 106 -4.46 17.31 6.85
N ILE A 107 -3.89 16.84 7.94
CA ILE A 107 -2.47 17.05 8.28
C ILE A 107 -1.81 15.77 8.77
N ALA A 108 -0.48 15.73 8.65
CA ALA A 108 0.38 14.78 9.34
C ALA A 108 1.33 15.54 10.27
N VAL A 109 1.51 15.02 11.49
CA VAL A 109 2.39 15.60 12.51
C VAL A 109 3.45 14.58 12.89
N LYS A 110 4.71 15.02 12.93
CA LYS A 110 5.86 14.20 13.26
C LYS A 110 7.05 15.06 13.62
N ASP A 111 8.09 14.44 14.17
CA ASP A 111 9.44 14.99 14.25
C ASP A 111 10.46 13.99 13.66
N ASP A 112 11.76 14.25 13.80
CA ASP A 112 12.83 13.37 13.29
C ASP A 112 12.86 12.00 13.99
N ARG A 113 12.30 11.88 15.19
CA ARG A 113 12.23 10.64 15.99
C ARG A 113 10.87 9.96 15.91
N SER A 114 9.80 10.75 15.78
CA SER A 114 8.43 10.28 15.71
C SER A 114 7.91 10.06 14.28
N GLY A 115 8.79 9.96 13.30
CA GLY A 115 8.44 9.64 11.93
C GLY A 115 7.98 8.19 11.73
N GLY A 116 7.64 7.83 10.51
CA GLY A 116 7.24 6.47 10.14
C GLY A 116 5.96 6.01 10.84
N PHE A 117 6.06 4.98 11.67
CA PHE A 117 4.91 4.41 12.40
C PHE A 117 4.31 5.35 13.45
N HIS A 118 5.03 6.33 13.89
CA HIS A 118 4.59 7.27 14.94
C HIS A 118 3.95 8.53 14.39
N THR A 119 4.04 8.76 13.07
CA THR A 119 3.37 9.90 12.44
C THR A 119 1.88 9.91 12.75
N THR A 120 1.36 11.05 13.21
CA THR A 120 -0.07 11.26 13.44
C THR A 120 -0.69 11.87 12.19
N VAL A 121 -1.73 11.24 11.66
CA VAL A 121 -2.51 11.76 10.52
C VAL A 121 -3.91 12.07 11.01
N ALA A 122 -4.33 13.33 10.89
CA ALA A 122 -5.57 13.82 11.47
C ALA A 122 -6.19 14.92 10.60
N THR A 123 -7.44 15.27 10.90
CA THR A 123 -8.15 16.43 10.34
C THR A 123 -8.15 17.55 11.35
N ILE A 124 -7.97 18.80 10.93
CA ILE A 124 -8.09 19.98 11.77
C ILE A 124 -9.58 20.22 12.08
N LEU A 125 -9.95 20.26 13.36
CA LEU A 125 -11.33 20.40 13.81
C LEU A 125 -11.68 21.83 14.23
N TRP A 126 -10.73 22.56 14.84
CA TRP A 126 -10.88 23.94 15.26
C TRP A 126 -9.54 24.67 15.18
N ALA A 127 -9.60 26.00 15.24
CA ALA A 127 -8.41 26.86 15.21
C ALA A 127 -8.57 28.04 16.15
N GLU A 128 -7.52 28.37 16.91
CA GLU A 128 -7.42 29.56 17.75
C GLU A 128 -6.00 30.13 17.63
N GLY A 129 -5.88 31.28 16.99
CA GLY A 129 -4.58 31.86 16.69
C GLY A 129 -3.75 30.94 15.78
N ASN A 130 -2.63 30.46 16.32
CA ASN A 130 -1.74 29.49 15.65
C ASN A 130 -1.85 28.05 16.22
N THR A 131 -2.84 27.80 17.09
CA THR A 131 -3.16 26.50 17.65
C THR A 131 -4.32 25.86 16.91
N PHE A 132 -4.19 24.57 16.58
CA PHE A 132 -5.16 23.79 15.82
C PHE A 132 -5.51 22.51 16.58
N GLY A 133 -6.81 22.32 16.88
CA GLY A 133 -7.31 21.06 17.39
C GLY A 133 -7.41 20.01 16.29
N ILE A 134 -7.03 18.77 16.59
CA ILE A 134 -6.94 17.69 15.65
C ILE A 134 -7.84 16.50 16.01
N SER A 135 -8.31 15.77 15.02
CA SER A 135 -9.31 14.69 15.16
C SER A 135 -8.78 13.40 15.81
N LYS A 136 -7.51 13.34 16.11
CA LYS A 136 -6.86 12.17 16.73
C LYS A 136 -5.74 12.65 17.64
N PRO A 137 -5.52 12.00 18.78
CA PRO A 137 -4.39 12.32 19.64
C PRO A 137 -3.06 12.03 18.94
N LEU A 138 -2.03 12.75 19.32
CA LEU A 138 -0.66 12.50 18.85
C LEU A 138 -0.22 11.08 19.22
N ASN A 139 0.31 10.35 18.24
CA ASN A 139 0.76 8.96 18.42
C ASN A 139 2.10 8.86 19.17
N ALA A 140 2.83 9.95 19.29
CA ALA A 140 4.09 10.06 19.97
C ALA A 140 4.38 11.54 20.27
N ASP A 141 5.34 11.80 21.15
CA ASP A 141 5.88 13.13 21.37
C ASP A 141 6.47 13.68 20.06
N CYS A 142 6.16 14.94 19.77
CA CYS A 142 6.66 15.69 18.63
C CYS A 142 7.38 16.94 19.16
N MET A 143 8.69 16.84 19.32
CA MET A 143 9.47 17.82 20.03
C MET A 143 10.06 18.87 19.08
N VAL A 144 9.95 20.14 19.44
CA VAL A 144 10.49 21.28 18.66
C VAL A 144 11.99 21.11 18.40
N HIS A 145 12.74 20.69 19.43
CA HIS A 145 14.19 20.45 19.28
C HIS A 145 14.57 19.27 18.38
N ASN A 146 13.60 18.42 18.02
CA ASN A 146 13.73 17.34 17.03
C ASN A 146 13.10 17.73 15.68
N ASN A 147 12.99 19.01 15.38
CA ASN A 147 12.38 19.51 14.13
C ASN A 147 10.93 19.06 13.91
N ALA A 148 10.10 19.15 14.95
CA ALA A 148 8.68 18.81 14.83
C ALA A 148 7.97 19.70 13.80
N VAL A 149 7.15 19.06 12.95
CA VAL A 149 6.43 19.72 11.85
C VAL A 149 4.99 19.22 11.74
N ALA A 150 4.11 20.12 11.34
CA ALA A 150 2.79 19.82 10.83
C ALA A 150 2.80 20.00 9.31
N GLN A 151 2.41 18.96 8.56
CA GLN A 151 2.49 18.89 7.10
C GLN A 151 1.10 18.61 6.52
N SER A 152 0.71 19.29 5.45
CA SER A 152 -0.59 19.05 4.77
C SER A 152 -0.56 17.81 3.88
N VAL A 153 -0.17 16.66 4.43
CA VAL A 153 -0.19 15.35 3.75
C VAL A 153 -1.13 14.39 4.47
N PHE A 154 -1.91 13.67 3.71
CA PHE A 154 -2.96 12.76 4.21
C PHE A 154 -3.32 11.75 3.11
N PRO A 155 -3.91 10.57 3.43
CA PRO A 155 -4.48 9.67 2.43
C PRO A 155 -5.57 10.36 1.63
N VAL A 156 -5.61 10.19 0.32
CA VAL A 156 -6.70 10.80 -0.48
C VAL A 156 -8.05 10.15 -0.16
N ILE A 157 -8.05 8.83 0.04
CA ILE A 157 -9.18 8.08 0.60
C ILE A 157 -8.69 7.34 1.83
N SER A 158 -9.42 7.42 2.94
CA SER A 158 -9.09 6.69 4.17
C SER A 158 -10.31 5.97 4.76
N GLY A 159 -10.08 4.79 5.35
CA GLY A 159 -11.08 4.05 6.10
C GLY A 159 -10.49 3.53 7.42
N TYR A 160 -10.95 4.09 8.53
CA TYR A 160 -10.60 3.60 9.87
C TYR A 160 -11.83 2.93 10.49
N TYR A 161 -11.70 1.63 10.83
CA TYR A 161 -12.80 0.83 11.37
C TYR A 161 -14.04 0.80 10.48
N ALA A 162 -13.83 0.96 9.16
CA ALA A 162 -14.90 1.01 8.17
C ALA A 162 -15.03 -0.37 7.51
N GLU A 163 -15.92 -1.21 8.04
CA GLU A 163 -16.13 -2.58 7.57
C GLU A 163 -17.08 -2.62 6.35
N GLY A 164 -16.82 -3.57 5.44
CA GLY A 164 -17.68 -3.83 4.28
C GLY A 164 -17.80 -2.64 3.32
N VAL A 165 -16.79 -1.79 3.25
CA VAL A 165 -16.75 -0.69 2.29
C VAL A 165 -16.42 -1.18 0.89
N ARG A 166 -16.86 -0.44 -0.13
CA ARG A 166 -16.45 -0.64 -1.51
C ARG A 166 -16.00 0.69 -2.12
N VAL A 167 -14.85 0.67 -2.79
CA VAL A 167 -14.37 1.80 -3.60
C VAL A 167 -14.15 1.27 -5.01
N GLU A 168 -14.77 1.89 -5.99
CA GLU A 168 -14.75 1.39 -7.36
C GLU A 168 -14.66 2.51 -8.39
N GLY A 169 -13.83 2.33 -9.44
CA GLY A 169 -13.81 3.20 -10.61
C GLY A 169 -13.29 4.63 -10.38
N VAL A 170 -12.53 4.85 -9.31
CA VAL A 170 -12.02 6.18 -8.94
C VAL A 170 -10.55 6.30 -9.31
N THR A 171 -10.15 7.42 -9.89
CA THR A 171 -8.75 7.80 -10.09
C THR A 171 -8.28 8.71 -8.96
N ILE A 172 -7.18 8.35 -8.31
CA ILE A 172 -6.50 9.13 -7.27
C ILE A 172 -5.20 9.69 -7.86
N ARG A 173 -5.03 11.03 -7.82
CA ARG A 173 -3.80 11.73 -8.17
C ARG A 173 -3.15 12.32 -6.93
N GLY A 174 -2.02 11.75 -6.55
CA GLY A 174 -1.37 12.05 -5.27
C GLY A 174 -0.47 13.30 -5.27
N ASN A 175 -0.04 13.80 -6.45
CA ASN A 175 0.79 15.01 -6.58
C ASN A 175 2.09 14.93 -5.75
N ARG A 176 2.82 13.81 -5.89
CA ARG A 176 4.01 13.49 -5.09
C ARG A 176 5.12 14.53 -5.14
N GLN A 177 5.25 15.22 -6.26
CA GLN A 177 6.32 16.20 -6.45
C GLN A 177 6.18 17.42 -5.55
N ASN A 178 4.94 17.76 -5.16
CA ASN A 178 4.62 18.92 -4.37
C ASN A 178 4.13 18.55 -2.95
N ASN A 179 4.37 17.32 -2.50
CA ASN A 179 3.93 16.85 -1.20
C ASN A 179 5.02 16.07 -0.48
N PRO A 180 5.16 16.23 0.85
CA PRO A 180 6.07 15.42 1.64
C PRO A 180 5.64 13.96 1.67
N ALA A 181 6.61 13.07 1.91
CA ALA A 181 6.35 11.64 1.97
C ALA A 181 5.54 11.25 3.22
N LEU A 182 4.58 10.34 3.04
CA LEU A 182 3.82 9.73 4.13
C LEU A 182 4.09 8.21 4.19
N ASN A 183 4.34 7.70 5.39
CA ASN A 183 4.58 6.28 5.61
C ASN A 183 3.33 5.44 5.35
N GLY A 184 3.46 4.37 4.58
CA GLY A 184 2.35 3.52 4.15
C GLY A 184 1.60 2.78 5.25
N CYS A 185 2.16 2.70 6.46
CA CYS A 185 1.45 2.18 7.64
C CYS A 185 0.55 3.23 8.31
N ARG A 186 0.61 4.49 7.86
CA ARG A 186 -0.17 5.62 8.37
C ARG A 186 -1.00 6.31 7.30
N GLY A 187 -0.65 6.10 6.03
CA GLY A 187 -1.41 6.65 4.92
C GLY A 187 -0.89 6.18 3.56
N ALA A 188 -1.74 6.24 2.58
CA ALA A 188 -1.49 5.88 1.20
C ALA A 188 -2.40 6.70 0.29
N GLY A 189 -2.30 6.57 -1.02
CA GLY A 189 -3.32 7.10 -1.92
C GLY A 189 -4.72 6.64 -1.50
N LEU A 190 -4.88 5.32 -1.26
CA LEU A 190 -6.04 4.72 -0.60
C LEU A 190 -5.54 3.91 0.61
N PHE A 191 -6.02 4.26 1.79
CA PHE A 191 -5.58 3.68 3.06
C PHE A 191 -6.73 3.10 3.88
N LEU A 192 -6.57 1.87 4.37
CA LEU A 192 -7.52 1.24 5.29
C LEU A 192 -6.82 0.78 6.58
N TYR A 193 -7.45 1.02 7.70
CA TYR A 193 -7.07 0.47 8.99
C TYR A 193 -8.29 -0.20 9.64
N ARG A 194 -8.21 -1.52 9.88
CA ARG A 194 -9.33 -2.35 10.33
C ARG A 194 -10.58 -2.22 9.44
N GLY A 195 -10.35 -2.18 8.12
CA GLY A 195 -11.40 -2.18 7.09
C GLY A 195 -11.72 -3.60 6.63
N HIS A 196 -12.27 -4.44 7.52
CA HIS A 196 -12.57 -5.84 7.21
C HIS A 196 -13.59 -5.97 6.08
N GLY A 197 -13.37 -6.93 5.17
CA GLY A 197 -14.27 -7.19 4.05
C GLY A 197 -14.34 -6.05 3.00
N ALA A 198 -13.36 -5.14 3.00
CA ALA A 198 -13.32 -4.05 2.05
C ALA A 198 -13.06 -4.56 0.61
N GLN A 199 -13.65 -3.88 -0.36
CA GLN A 199 -13.46 -4.16 -1.79
C GLN A 199 -12.96 -2.89 -2.50
N ILE A 200 -11.81 -2.98 -3.15
CA ILE A 200 -11.20 -1.92 -3.94
C ILE A 200 -11.10 -2.44 -5.38
N ARG A 201 -11.89 -1.87 -6.29
CA ARG A 201 -12.02 -2.41 -7.65
C ARG A 201 -11.83 -1.34 -8.72
N ALA A 202 -11.12 -1.70 -9.78
CA ALA A 202 -10.95 -0.85 -10.95
C ALA A 202 -10.53 0.60 -10.63
N CYS A 203 -9.80 0.80 -9.53
CA CYS A 203 -9.26 2.09 -9.12
C CYS A 203 -7.89 2.33 -9.73
N VAL A 204 -7.60 3.60 -9.99
CA VAL A 204 -6.27 4.04 -10.41
C VAL A 204 -5.67 4.91 -9.31
N VAL A 205 -4.44 4.60 -8.89
CA VAL A 205 -3.67 5.44 -7.95
C VAL A 205 -2.35 5.80 -8.60
N GLU A 206 -2.14 7.07 -8.79
CA GLU A 206 -0.94 7.58 -9.46
C GLU A 206 -0.27 8.70 -8.67
N ASP A 207 1.07 8.74 -8.71
CA ASP A 207 1.90 9.83 -8.18
C ASP A 207 1.62 10.20 -6.72
N TYR A 208 1.41 9.22 -5.83
CA TYR A 208 1.25 9.50 -4.41
C TYR A 208 2.60 9.60 -3.68
N PRO A 209 2.79 10.56 -2.74
CA PRO A 209 4.03 10.74 -1.98
C PRO A 209 4.17 9.72 -0.83
N GLY A 210 4.15 8.45 -1.15
CA GLY A 210 4.17 7.32 -0.24
C GLY A 210 3.75 6.06 -0.98
N ASP A 211 2.87 5.26 -0.36
CA ASP A 211 2.33 4.05 -0.96
C ASP A 211 1.06 4.30 -1.76
N GLY A 212 0.78 3.47 -2.75
CA GLY A 212 -0.42 3.59 -3.56
C GLY A 212 -1.68 3.11 -2.85
N ILE A 213 -1.81 1.81 -2.62
CA ILE A 213 -2.92 1.21 -1.87
C ILE A 213 -2.34 0.45 -0.68
N SER A 214 -2.71 0.85 0.53
CA SER A 214 -2.29 0.21 1.77
C SER A 214 -3.48 -0.13 2.67
N PHE A 215 -3.48 -1.32 3.25
CA PHE A 215 -4.46 -1.71 4.25
C PHE A 215 -3.79 -2.47 5.39
N GLN A 216 -4.09 -2.04 6.62
CA GLN A 216 -3.43 -2.50 7.84
C GLN A 216 -4.46 -3.13 8.77
N GLN A 217 -4.14 -4.27 9.41
CA GLN A 217 -5.03 -5.01 10.30
C GLN A 217 -6.43 -5.27 9.71
N SER A 218 -6.50 -5.46 8.40
CA SER A 218 -7.75 -5.58 7.64
C SER A 218 -7.86 -6.96 7.03
N ASN A 219 -8.82 -7.75 7.48
CA ASN A 219 -9.03 -9.11 6.99
C ASN A 219 -9.99 -9.13 5.80
N ASP A 220 -9.82 -10.15 4.93
CA ASP A 220 -10.73 -10.42 3.82
C ASP A 220 -10.87 -9.24 2.83
N VAL A 221 -9.80 -8.46 2.67
CA VAL A 221 -9.76 -7.34 1.72
C VAL A 221 -9.55 -7.87 0.31
N ILE A 222 -10.34 -7.37 -0.63
CA ILE A 222 -10.21 -7.68 -2.07
C ILE A 222 -9.74 -6.43 -2.79
N VAL A 223 -8.59 -6.52 -3.49
CA VAL A 223 -8.11 -5.51 -4.44
C VAL A 223 -8.09 -6.14 -5.82
N GLU A 224 -8.88 -5.63 -6.73
CA GLU A 224 -9.11 -6.26 -8.03
C GLU A 224 -9.08 -5.26 -9.17
N GLY A 225 -8.32 -5.57 -10.22
CA GLY A 225 -8.29 -4.76 -11.45
C GLY A 225 -7.77 -3.34 -11.26
N CYS A 226 -7.03 -3.09 -10.18
CA CYS A 226 -6.50 -1.77 -9.87
C CYS A 226 -5.17 -1.50 -10.57
N VAL A 227 -4.93 -0.22 -10.86
CA VAL A 227 -3.66 0.26 -11.42
C VAL A 227 -3.00 1.19 -10.42
N VAL A 228 -1.75 0.90 -10.06
CA VAL A 228 -0.96 1.70 -9.11
C VAL A 228 0.38 2.02 -9.73
N SER A 229 0.69 3.30 -9.89
CA SER A 229 1.92 3.71 -10.57
C SER A 229 2.52 5.00 -10.04
N GLY A 230 3.84 5.12 -10.21
CA GLY A 230 4.55 6.35 -9.92
C GLY A 230 4.53 6.80 -8.46
N CYS A 231 4.11 5.96 -7.52
CA CYS A 231 4.14 6.25 -6.09
C CYS A 231 5.59 6.29 -5.58
N SER A 232 5.88 7.15 -4.60
CA SER A 232 7.27 7.34 -4.18
C SER A 232 7.86 6.15 -3.41
N ALA A 233 7.03 5.29 -2.84
CA ALA A 233 7.46 4.10 -2.08
C ALA A 233 6.88 2.81 -2.65
N LEU A 234 5.82 2.28 -2.07
CA LEU A 234 5.26 0.97 -2.42
C LEU A 234 4.01 1.11 -3.30
N GLY A 235 3.79 0.16 -4.19
CA GLY A 235 2.55 0.13 -4.95
C GLY A 235 1.38 -0.42 -4.14
N LEU A 236 1.41 -1.73 -3.85
CA LEU A 236 0.39 -2.45 -3.10
C LEU A 236 0.98 -2.92 -1.76
N HIS A 237 0.34 -2.55 -0.66
CA HIS A 237 0.85 -2.79 0.69
C HIS A 237 -0.19 -3.41 1.63
N PRO A 238 -0.49 -4.72 1.50
CA PRO A 238 -1.15 -5.46 2.56
C PRO A 238 -0.23 -5.54 3.78
N GLY A 239 -0.73 -5.18 4.98
CA GLY A 239 0.16 -5.11 6.13
C GLY A 239 -0.47 -5.36 7.49
N SER A 240 0.41 -5.35 8.47
CA SER A 240 0.21 -5.39 9.93
C SER A 240 -0.86 -6.39 10.42
N GLY A 241 -0.79 -7.64 9.96
CA GLY A 241 -1.66 -8.70 10.45
C GLY A 241 -2.94 -8.90 9.65
N SER A 242 -3.03 -8.32 8.45
CA SER A 242 -4.13 -8.58 7.52
C SER A 242 -4.17 -10.05 7.11
N GLN A 243 -5.33 -10.68 7.26
CA GLN A 243 -5.52 -12.09 6.96
C GLN A 243 -6.39 -12.28 5.71
N ARG A 244 -6.06 -13.27 4.92
CA ARG A 244 -6.80 -13.68 3.71
C ARG A 244 -7.04 -12.54 2.70
N PRO A 245 -6.04 -11.65 2.45
CA PRO A 245 -6.21 -10.68 1.37
C PRO A 245 -6.26 -11.38 0.02
N ILE A 246 -7.05 -10.84 -0.90
CA ILE A 246 -7.05 -11.24 -2.30
C ILE A 246 -6.63 -10.02 -3.12
N ILE A 247 -5.49 -10.11 -3.80
CA ILE A 247 -5.04 -9.09 -4.74
C ILE A 247 -4.92 -9.74 -6.10
N ARG A 248 -5.78 -9.35 -7.03
CA ARG A 248 -5.81 -10.01 -8.34
C ARG A 248 -6.00 -9.05 -9.51
N SER A 249 -5.42 -9.44 -10.63
CA SER A 249 -5.52 -8.70 -11.90
C SER A 249 -5.14 -7.21 -11.77
N CYS A 250 -4.25 -6.90 -10.84
CA CYS A 250 -3.77 -5.55 -10.59
C CYS A 250 -2.45 -5.29 -11.34
N ARG A 251 -2.20 -4.02 -11.65
CA ARG A 251 -0.94 -3.56 -12.23
C ARG A 251 -0.27 -2.60 -11.24
N SER A 252 0.95 -2.91 -10.82
CA SER A 252 1.74 -2.07 -9.91
C SER A 252 3.11 -1.82 -10.52
N PHE A 253 3.36 -0.62 -11.03
CA PHE A 253 4.55 -0.36 -11.83
C PHE A 253 5.14 1.03 -11.61
N GLU A 254 6.45 1.14 -11.87
CA GLU A 254 7.20 2.39 -11.76
C GLU A 254 7.07 3.08 -10.38
N ASN A 255 6.81 2.31 -9.33
CA ASN A 255 6.86 2.82 -7.97
C ASN A 255 8.32 2.90 -7.49
N GLY A 256 8.60 3.84 -6.62
CA GLY A 256 9.98 4.15 -6.22
C GLY A 256 10.72 3.00 -5.54
N GLN A 257 10.01 2.05 -4.94
CA GLN A 257 10.64 0.93 -4.24
C GLN A 257 10.08 -0.45 -4.63
N ILE A 258 8.87 -0.82 -4.20
CA ILE A 258 8.37 -2.20 -4.29
C ILE A 258 6.97 -2.23 -4.92
N GLY A 259 6.74 -3.18 -5.83
CA GLY A 259 5.43 -3.37 -6.46
C GLY A 259 4.38 -3.91 -5.51
N LEU A 260 4.69 -5.01 -4.79
CA LEU A 260 3.84 -5.64 -3.79
C LEU A 260 4.66 -5.95 -2.54
N PHE A 261 4.30 -5.35 -1.42
CA PHE A 261 5.00 -5.48 -0.15
C PHE A 261 4.08 -6.07 0.91
N LEU A 262 4.37 -7.29 1.37
CA LEU A 262 3.71 -7.87 2.53
C LEU A 262 4.42 -7.38 3.78
N CYS A 263 3.64 -6.87 4.75
CA CYS A 263 4.20 -6.26 5.95
C CYS A 263 3.55 -6.81 7.22
N TRP A 264 4.32 -7.57 7.99
CA TRP A 264 3.98 -8.07 9.32
C TRP A 264 2.71 -8.93 9.41
N ARG A 265 2.90 -10.25 9.32
CA ARG A 265 1.85 -11.26 9.55
C ARG A 265 0.71 -11.26 8.55
N VAL A 266 0.99 -10.94 7.31
CA VAL A 266 0.03 -11.15 6.22
C VAL A 266 -0.02 -12.65 5.92
N ARG A 267 -1.17 -13.27 6.12
CA ARG A 267 -1.30 -14.73 6.01
C ARG A 267 -2.50 -15.15 5.20
N ARG A 268 -2.36 -16.32 4.55
CA ARG A 268 -3.42 -16.98 3.78
C ARG A 268 -3.96 -16.07 2.67
N GLY A 269 -3.10 -15.20 2.16
CA GLY A 269 -3.41 -14.32 1.04
C GLY A 269 -3.32 -15.05 -0.30
N VAL A 270 -4.08 -14.57 -1.28
CA VAL A 270 -4.03 -15.00 -2.67
C VAL A 270 -3.66 -13.79 -3.54
N PHE A 271 -2.54 -13.91 -4.24
CA PHE A 271 -2.00 -12.89 -5.13
C PHE A 271 -1.95 -13.47 -6.54
N GLU A 272 -2.90 -13.07 -7.40
CA GLU A 272 -3.15 -13.78 -8.64
C GLU A 272 -3.21 -12.87 -9.87
N GLY A 273 -2.48 -13.24 -10.91
CA GLY A 273 -2.56 -12.57 -12.22
C GLY A 273 -2.16 -11.09 -12.18
N ASN A 274 -1.33 -10.69 -11.23
CA ASN A 274 -0.88 -9.31 -11.11
C ASN A 274 0.34 -9.05 -12.00
N GLU A 275 0.46 -7.83 -12.52
CA GLU A 275 1.64 -7.33 -13.22
C GLU A 275 2.42 -6.37 -12.31
N LEU A 276 3.65 -6.75 -11.93
CA LEU A 276 4.53 -6.00 -11.04
C LEU A 276 5.79 -5.64 -11.83
N ARG A 277 5.86 -4.41 -12.37
CA ARG A 277 6.86 -4.08 -13.37
C ARG A 277 7.59 -2.77 -13.12
N GLY A 278 8.92 -2.77 -13.37
CA GLY A 278 9.71 -1.55 -13.38
C GLY A 278 9.73 -0.80 -12.05
N ASN A 279 9.47 -1.48 -10.92
CA ASN A 279 9.56 -0.86 -9.61
C ASN A 279 11.04 -0.67 -9.22
N GLY A 280 11.36 0.39 -8.51
CA GLY A 280 12.73 0.82 -8.28
C GLY A 280 13.64 -0.19 -7.57
N LYS A 281 13.07 -1.12 -6.81
CA LYS A 281 13.84 -2.17 -6.12
C LYS A 281 13.32 -3.57 -6.39
N THR A 282 12.12 -3.89 -5.92
CA THR A 282 11.63 -5.29 -5.84
C THR A 282 10.23 -5.40 -6.42
N GLY A 283 9.94 -6.50 -7.11
CA GLY A 283 8.59 -6.82 -7.53
C GLY A 283 7.71 -7.22 -6.34
N ILE A 284 8.07 -8.31 -5.64
CA ILE A 284 7.35 -8.82 -4.46
C ILE A 284 8.31 -8.95 -3.28
N SER A 285 7.96 -8.42 -2.10
CA SER A 285 8.77 -8.55 -0.89
C SER A 285 7.98 -9.17 0.25
N ILE A 286 8.55 -10.20 0.89
CA ILE A 286 7.94 -11.06 1.91
C ILE A 286 8.89 -11.17 3.11
N GLY A 287 8.36 -11.19 4.32
CA GLY A 287 9.11 -11.36 5.57
C GLY A 287 8.20 -11.09 6.76
N HIS A 288 8.75 -10.85 7.97
CA HIS A 288 8.00 -10.48 9.17
C HIS A 288 6.75 -11.34 9.43
N LYS A 289 6.89 -12.69 9.36
CA LYS A 289 5.81 -13.66 9.56
C LYS A 289 4.73 -13.68 8.46
N ASP A 290 5.04 -13.19 7.27
CA ASP A 290 4.14 -13.24 6.12
C ASP A 290 4.16 -14.67 5.55
N SER A 291 3.23 -15.49 5.99
CA SER A 291 3.28 -16.95 5.79
C SER A 291 1.97 -17.50 5.22
N ASP A 292 2.06 -18.70 4.64
CA ASP A 292 0.90 -19.43 4.13
C ASP A 292 0.20 -18.71 2.95
N ASN A 293 0.92 -17.88 2.18
CA ASN A 293 0.38 -17.13 1.06
C ASN A 293 0.64 -17.86 -0.27
N VAL A 294 -0.21 -17.60 -1.25
CA VAL A 294 -0.15 -18.20 -2.58
C VAL A 294 -0.03 -17.12 -3.64
N PHE A 295 0.97 -17.26 -4.51
CA PHE A 295 1.25 -16.34 -5.62
C PHE A 295 1.06 -17.11 -6.93
N LEU A 296 0.03 -16.79 -7.69
CA LEU A 296 -0.40 -17.54 -8.88
C LEU A 296 -0.35 -16.65 -10.12
N ARG A 297 0.27 -17.14 -11.20
CA ARG A 297 0.19 -16.52 -12.53
C ARG A 297 0.53 -15.03 -12.56
N ASN A 298 1.40 -14.56 -11.65
CA ASN A 298 1.83 -13.17 -11.66
C ASN A 298 2.96 -12.94 -12.68
N VAL A 299 3.02 -11.73 -13.20
CA VAL A 299 4.10 -11.24 -14.06
C VAL A 299 4.94 -10.25 -13.26
N VAL A 300 6.19 -10.61 -12.98
CA VAL A 300 7.13 -9.85 -12.14
C VAL A 300 8.35 -9.51 -12.97
N VAL A 301 8.37 -8.36 -13.62
CA VAL A 301 9.31 -8.08 -14.72
C VAL A 301 10.00 -6.72 -14.58
N GLY A 302 11.32 -6.71 -14.82
CA GLY A 302 12.09 -5.48 -14.96
C GLY A 302 12.20 -4.64 -13.69
N ASN A 303 12.08 -5.25 -12.51
CA ASN A 303 12.27 -4.54 -11.24
C ASN A 303 13.77 -4.35 -10.94
N GLY A 304 14.11 -3.26 -10.25
CA GLY A 304 15.46 -2.72 -10.20
C GLY A 304 16.53 -3.58 -9.52
N VAL A 305 16.18 -4.52 -8.61
CA VAL A 305 17.13 -5.38 -7.91
C VAL A 305 16.73 -6.85 -7.99
N GLN A 306 15.49 -7.19 -7.58
CA GLN A 306 15.00 -8.58 -7.64
C GLN A 306 13.51 -8.65 -7.98
N GLY A 307 13.11 -9.77 -8.57
CA GLY A 307 11.70 -10.07 -8.78
C GLY A 307 10.99 -10.35 -7.46
N VAL A 308 11.48 -11.32 -6.70
CA VAL A 308 10.93 -11.72 -5.40
C VAL A 308 12.03 -11.72 -4.34
N LEU A 309 11.73 -11.11 -3.19
CA LEU A 309 12.61 -11.08 -2.01
C LEU A 309 11.91 -11.68 -0.79
N PHE A 310 12.50 -12.71 -0.23
CA PHE A 310 12.29 -13.11 1.15
C PHE A 310 13.32 -12.40 2.02
N ARG A 311 12.87 -11.44 2.85
CA ARG A 311 13.75 -10.58 3.65
C ARG A 311 14.55 -11.37 4.68
N LYS A 312 15.72 -10.86 5.02
CA LYS A 312 16.60 -11.46 6.03
C LYS A 312 16.00 -11.30 7.43
N GLU A 313 15.29 -12.33 7.86
CA GLU A 313 14.67 -12.43 9.16
C GLU A 313 15.19 -13.64 9.94
N THR A 314 15.11 -13.61 11.27
CA THR A 314 15.28 -14.80 12.10
C THR A 314 14.04 -15.70 12.03
N GLU A 315 14.15 -16.96 12.45
CA GLU A 315 13.08 -17.96 12.30
C GLU A 315 11.70 -17.46 12.80
N PRO A 316 11.54 -16.86 13.99
CA PRO A 316 10.23 -16.41 14.44
C PRO A 316 9.60 -15.31 13.58
N MET A 317 10.40 -14.63 12.76
CA MET A 317 9.98 -13.53 11.88
C MET A 317 10.02 -13.89 10.40
N GLY A 318 10.45 -15.09 10.04
CA GLY A 318 10.55 -15.52 8.66
C GLY A 318 9.19 -15.62 7.95
N GLY A 319 9.23 -15.55 6.63
CA GLY A 319 8.05 -15.74 5.76
C GLY A 319 7.95 -17.18 5.28
N HIS A 320 7.27 -18.06 6.03
CA HIS A 320 7.25 -19.50 5.82
C HIS A 320 6.07 -19.99 4.98
N ARG A 321 6.19 -21.18 4.39
CA ARG A 321 5.10 -21.90 3.70
C ARG A 321 4.38 -21.08 2.64
N ASN A 322 5.14 -20.25 1.93
CA ASN A 322 4.63 -19.52 0.78
C ASN A 322 4.80 -20.34 -0.49
N ARG A 323 3.81 -20.29 -1.39
CA ARG A 323 3.78 -21.03 -2.65
C ARG A 323 3.73 -20.07 -3.84
N PHE A 324 4.62 -20.31 -4.80
CA PHE A 324 4.66 -19.61 -6.08
C PHE A 324 4.38 -20.60 -7.21
N GLU A 325 3.35 -20.35 -8.02
CA GLU A 325 2.93 -21.27 -9.07
C GLU A 325 2.58 -20.55 -10.36
N ASP A 326 3.12 -21.04 -11.47
CA ASP A 326 2.88 -20.53 -12.82
C ASP A 326 3.22 -19.03 -12.99
N ASN A 327 4.13 -18.47 -12.19
CA ASN A 327 4.53 -17.07 -12.31
C ASN A 327 5.62 -16.89 -13.37
N ARG A 328 5.65 -15.71 -13.97
CA ARG A 328 6.73 -15.24 -14.83
C ARG A 328 7.55 -14.18 -14.08
N ILE A 329 8.79 -14.50 -13.72
CA ILE A 329 9.70 -13.65 -12.94
C ILE A 329 10.94 -13.40 -13.79
N GLN A 330 10.91 -12.32 -14.58
CA GLN A 330 11.90 -12.15 -15.66
C GLN A 330 12.50 -10.75 -15.70
N ASP A 331 13.71 -10.65 -16.25
CA ASP A 331 14.36 -9.39 -16.56
C ASP A 331 14.55 -8.46 -15.35
N ASN A 332 14.59 -9.01 -14.13
CA ASN A 332 14.79 -8.25 -12.92
C ASN A 332 16.30 -8.02 -12.67
N GLY A 333 16.62 -6.95 -11.93
CA GLY A 333 17.99 -6.62 -11.59
C GLY A 333 18.49 -5.32 -12.20
N GLY A 334 19.47 -4.74 -11.52
CA GLY A 334 20.18 -3.52 -11.89
C GLY A 334 21.63 -3.81 -12.31
N GLU A 335 22.45 -2.76 -12.28
CA GLU A 335 23.86 -2.87 -12.68
C GLU A 335 24.71 -3.67 -11.70
N VAL A 336 24.39 -3.64 -10.41
CA VAL A 336 25.19 -4.27 -9.35
C VAL A 336 24.63 -5.62 -8.95
N GLU A 337 23.33 -5.73 -8.73
CA GLU A 337 22.64 -6.94 -8.26
C GLU A 337 21.46 -7.28 -9.17
N GLY A 338 21.20 -8.58 -9.32
CA GLY A 338 20.04 -9.03 -10.11
C GLY A 338 19.64 -10.45 -9.78
N TYR A 339 18.42 -10.60 -9.25
CA TYR A 339 17.87 -11.89 -8.88
C TYR A 339 16.43 -12.04 -9.40
N GLY A 340 16.12 -13.22 -9.89
CA GLY A 340 14.73 -13.60 -10.09
C GLY A 340 14.03 -13.74 -8.74
N VAL A 341 14.54 -14.66 -7.91
CA VAL A 341 14.09 -14.89 -6.53
C VAL A 341 15.31 -14.86 -5.62
N ARG A 342 15.24 -14.08 -4.54
CA ARG A 342 16.25 -14.04 -3.48
C ARG A 342 15.62 -14.43 -2.15
N ILE A 343 16.18 -15.47 -1.52
CA ILE A 343 15.69 -16.02 -0.26
C ILE A 343 16.77 -15.79 0.79
N ASP A 344 16.59 -14.78 1.62
CA ASP A 344 17.48 -14.44 2.73
C ASP A 344 16.83 -14.86 4.07
N GLY A 345 17.68 -15.03 5.10
CA GLY A 345 17.23 -15.30 6.46
C GLY A 345 16.78 -16.74 6.72
N GLU A 346 16.19 -16.93 7.89
CA GLU A 346 15.77 -18.24 8.41
C GLU A 346 14.31 -18.54 8.00
N THR A 347 14.08 -18.62 6.69
CA THR A 347 12.75 -18.95 6.14
C THR A 347 12.70 -20.42 5.67
N HIS A 348 11.53 -21.02 5.70
CA HIS A 348 11.40 -22.45 5.39
C HIS A 348 10.06 -22.85 4.75
N ASP A 349 10.03 -24.08 4.19
CA ASP A 349 8.86 -24.69 3.55
C ASP A 349 8.33 -23.85 2.38
N LEU A 350 9.24 -23.35 1.54
CA LEU A 350 8.88 -22.61 0.34
C LEU A 350 8.73 -23.54 -0.85
N THR A 351 7.73 -23.28 -1.69
CA THR A 351 7.46 -24.10 -2.87
C THR A 351 7.34 -23.22 -4.11
N PHE A 352 8.15 -23.52 -5.13
CA PHE A 352 8.10 -22.88 -6.44
C PHE A 352 7.79 -23.95 -7.50
N VAL A 353 6.66 -23.82 -8.17
CA VAL A 353 6.15 -24.82 -9.12
C VAL A 353 5.85 -24.18 -10.47
N ARG A 354 6.42 -24.73 -11.54
CA ARG A 354 6.18 -24.33 -12.93
C ARG A 354 6.34 -22.82 -13.19
N ASN A 355 7.22 -22.15 -12.47
CA ASN A 355 7.52 -20.74 -12.74
C ASN A 355 8.56 -20.62 -13.87
N VAL A 356 8.52 -19.53 -14.61
CA VAL A 356 9.56 -19.13 -15.55
C VAL A 356 10.37 -18.01 -14.90
N ILE A 357 11.67 -18.30 -14.61
CA ILE A 357 12.55 -17.40 -13.86
C ILE A 357 13.84 -17.19 -14.62
N GLY A 358 13.93 -16.16 -15.45
CA GLY A 358 15.08 -15.94 -16.32
C GLY A 358 15.20 -14.54 -16.85
N ASP A 359 16.25 -14.29 -17.63
CA ASP A 359 16.48 -13.03 -18.31
C ASP A 359 16.35 -13.22 -19.82
N THR A 360 15.39 -12.53 -20.43
CA THR A 360 15.11 -12.63 -21.87
C THR A 360 15.89 -11.63 -22.71
N ARG A 361 16.64 -10.73 -22.07
CA ARG A 361 17.48 -9.75 -22.76
C ARG A 361 18.63 -10.43 -23.50
N PRO A 362 19.16 -9.79 -24.56
CA PRO A 362 20.36 -10.30 -25.24
C PRO A 362 21.54 -10.48 -24.29
N GLU A 363 22.43 -11.42 -24.61
CA GLU A 363 23.69 -11.60 -23.90
C GLU A 363 24.44 -10.27 -23.78
N GLY A 364 25.05 -9.95 -22.68
CA GLY A 364 25.68 -8.64 -22.41
C GLY A 364 24.72 -7.53 -21.94
N ALA A 365 23.41 -7.65 -22.15
CA ALA A 365 22.38 -6.77 -21.58
C ALA A 365 21.64 -7.38 -20.42
N LYS A 366 21.89 -8.65 -20.11
CA LYS A 366 21.26 -9.35 -18.98
C LYS A 366 21.59 -8.70 -17.64
N ARG A 367 20.59 -8.57 -16.80
CA ARG A 367 20.69 -8.01 -15.45
C ARG A 367 20.25 -8.98 -14.36
N GLN A 368 19.31 -9.91 -14.67
CA GLN A 368 18.96 -11.00 -13.76
C GLN A 368 20.09 -12.02 -13.79
N ARG A 369 21.02 -11.90 -12.84
CA ARG A 369 22.24 -12.70 -12.78
C ARG A 369 21.95 -14.10 -12.30
N VAL A 370 21.14 -14.23 -11.25
CA VAL A 370 20.79 -15.49 -10.62
C VAL A 370 19.28 -15.71 -10.70
N GLY A 371 18.86 -16.88 -11.17
CA GLY A 371 17.44 -17.25 -11.19
C GLY A 371 16.87 -17.35 -9.78
N VAL A 372 17.37 -18.29 -8.98
CA VAL A 372 16.99 -18.47 -7.58
C VAL A 372 18.23 -18.48 -6.68
N SER A 373 18.34 -17.53 -5.76
CA SER A 373 19.36 -17.47 -4.74
C SER A 373 18.79 -17.94 -3.40
N ILE A 374 19.39 -19.00 -2.81
CA ILE A 374 18.97 -19.59 -1.54
C ILE A 374 20.05 -19.34 -0.52
N GLY A 375 19.78 -18.50 0.46
CA GLY A 375 20.71 -18.16 1.53
C GLY A 375 20.99 -19.31 2.50
N PRO A 376 22.08 -19.22 3.27
CA PRO A 376 22.61 -20.33 4.07
C PRO A 376 21.70 -20.81 5.21
N SER A 377 20.75 -19.97 5.64
CA SER A 377 19.85 -20.26 6.75
C SER A 377 18.44 -20.69 6.29
N ALA A 378 18.17 -20.66 5.00
CA ALA A 378 16.87 -21.10 4.46
C ALA A 378 16.77 -22.63 4.48
N GLU A 379 15.59 -23.17 4.76
CA GLU A 379 15.37 -24.61 4.83
C GLU A 379 14.17 -25.03 3.95
N ARG A 380 14.21 -26.27 3.48
CA ARG A 380 13.08 -26.92 2.77
C ARG A 380 12.48 -26.04 1.67
N VAL A 381 13.35 -25.60 0.75
CA VAL A 381 12.95 -24.89 -0.47
C VAL A 381 12.82 -25.91 -1.60
N ALA A 382 11.61 -26.08 -2.12
CA ALA A 382 11.30 -26.98 -3.24
C ALA A 382 11.19 -26.19 -4.55
N LEU A 383 11.88 -26.66 -5.59
CA LEU A 383 11.85 -26.12 -6.95
C LEU A 383 11.35 -27.22 -7.89
N GLU A 384 10.11 -27.17 -8.36
CA GLU A 384 9.43 -28.24 -9.09
C GLU A 384 9.01 -27.77 -10.48
N GLY A 385 9.64 -28.33 -11.53
CA GLY A 385 9.26 -28.08 -12.92
C GLY A 385 9.38 -26.61 -13.36
N ASN A 386 10.23 -25.82 -12.70
CA ASN A 386 10.46 -24.44 -13.09
C ASN A 386 11.43 -24.37 -14.29
N ASP A 387 11.19 -23.41 -15.19
CA ASP A 387 12.18 -23.01 -16.19
C ASP A 387 13.05 -21.88 -15.59
N LEU A 388 14.30 -22.19 -15.34
CA LEU A 388 15.29 -21.28 -14.74
C LEU A 388 16.31 -20.78 -15.75
N SER A 389 16.12 -21.06 -17.03
CA SER A 389 17.06 -20.77 -18.09
C SER A 389 17.22 -19.27 -18.37
N GLY A 390 18.33 -18.89 -18.97
CA GLY A 390 18.57 -17.55 -19.48
C GLY A 390 19.17 -16.54 -18.50
N ASN A 391 19.38 -16.89 -17.24
CA ASN A 391 20.04 -16.01 -16.26
C ASN A 391 21.53 -15.80 -16.62
N ALA A 392 22.09 -14.64 -16.25
CA ALA A 392 23.45 -14.27 -16.70
C ALA A 392 24.57 -15.08 -16.05
N GLU A 393 24.39 -15.54 -14.79
CA GLU A 393 25.47 -16.21 -14.03
C GLU A 393 25.07 -17.61 -13.60
N ALA A 394 23.88 -17.81 -13.04
CA ALA A 394 23.44 -19.10 -12.54
C ALA A 394 21.92 -19.26 -12.54
N GLU A 395 21.42 -20.46 -12.80
CA GLU A 395 20.02 -20.81 -12.61
C GLU A 395 19.65 -20.87 -11.14
N VAL A 396 20.49 -21.53 -10.31
CA VAL A 396 20.35 -21.63 -8.86
C VAL A 396 21.69 -21.38 -8.18
N LYS A 397 21.69 -20.52 -7.17
CA LYS A 397 22.80 -20.36 -6.23
C LYS A 397 22.31 -20.77 -4.84
N ASP A 398 22.75 -21.97 -4.40
CA ASP A 398 22.34 -22.53 -3.11
C ASP A 398 23.52 -22.49 -2.13
N GLU A 399 23.39 -21.61 -1.11
CA GLU A 399 24.42 -21.41 -0.09
C GLU A 399 24.16 -22.22 1.19
N ARG A 400 23.14 -23.08 1.19
CA ARG A 400 22.88 -23.96 2.32
C ARG A 400 24.04 -24.96 2.51
N LYS A 401 24.57 -25.03 3.72
CA LYS A 401 25.61 -26.04 4.02
C LYS A 401 24.99 -27.42 3.90
N CYS A 402 25.54 -28.26 3.01
CA CYS A 402 25.32 -29.71 3.09
C CYS A 402 25.68 -30.15 4.53
N LYS A 403 24.69 -30.48 5.34
CA LYS A 403 24.94 -31.23 6.58
C LYS A 403 25.46 -32.60 6.15
N VAL A 404 26.77 -32.74 6.05
CA VAL A 404 27.38 -34.06 5.98
C VAL A 404 27.00 -34.73 7.29
N GLN A 405 26.05 -35.67 7.21
CA GLN A 405 25.82 -36.62 8.29
C GLN A 405 27.09 -37.43 8.40
N SER A 406 27.97 -37.07 9.33
CA SER A 406 29.01 -37.99 9.77
C SER A 406 28.32 -39.17 10.45
N ALA A 407 28.12 -40.23 9.70
CA ALA A 407 27.82 -41.53 10.27
C ALA A 407 28.98 -41.88 11.24
N LYS A 408 28.67 -41.90 12.52
CA LYS A 408 29.48 -42.57 13.53
C LYS A 408 28.86 -43.94 13.83
#